data_2cbc330dacb4fdb2dbd9264e91083716
#
_entry.id   2cbc330dacb4fdb2dbd9264e91083716
#
_cell.length_a   1.000
_cell.length_b   1.000
_cell.length_c   1.000
_cell.angle_alpha   90.00
_cell.angle_beta   90.00
_cell.angle_gamma   90.00
#
_symmetry.space_group_name_H-M   'P 1'
#
loop_
_entity.id
_entity.type
_entity.pdbx_description
1 polymer ?
#
loop_
_entity_poly.entity_id
_entity_poly.type
_entity_poly.pdbx_seq_one_letter_code
_entity_poly.pdbx_strand_id
1 'polypeptide(L)'
;MKATGQEVTIVMIEDDEGHARLIEKNVRRAGVNNEIVPFTNGKSALDFILGADRSGEVSRDRYLLVLLDLNLPDTSGIDILEQIKGNEHTKRMPVVILTTTDDEREIQRCYDLGANVYITKPVDYEGFAHAIRQLGLFFAVIQIPQQ
;
A
#
# COMPACT_ATOMS: atom_id res chain seq x y z
N MET A 1 -0.34 8.57 25.73
CA MET A 1 -0.33 8.26 25.36
C MET A 1 -0.46 7.88 24.71
N LYS A 2 -0.54 7.52 24.35
CA LYS A 2 -0.53 7.09 23.63
C LYS A 2 -1.11 6.79 22.93
N ALA A 3 -1.03 6.90 22.68
CA ALA A 3 -1.44 6.84 21.78
C ALA A 3 -2.07 6.01 21.37
N THR A 4 -2.56 5.91 21.13
CA THR A 4 -3.18 5.07 20.89
C THR A 4 -2.86 4.41 19.99
N GLY A 5 -2.06 4.55 19.63
CA GLY A 5 -1.58 3.71 19.00
C GLY A 5 -1.82 3.09 17.82
N GLN A 6 -2.46 3.50 17.09
CA GLN A 6 -2.77 2.81 15.89
C GLN A 6 -1.84 3.29 14.82
N GLU A 7 -0.64 2.81 14.84
CA GLU A 7 0.29 3.20 13.80
C GLU A 7 0.05 2.42 12.53
N VAL A 8 0.15 3.10 11.40
CA VAL A 8 0.00 2.46 10.11
C VAL A 8 1.36 1.93 9.67
N THR A 9 1.37 0.68 9.25
CA THR A 9 2.56 0.09 8.65
C THR A 9 2.36 0.11 7.15
N ILE A 10 3.39 0.51 6.42
CA ILE A 10 3.32 0.58 4.97
C ILE A 10 3.87 -0.71 4.40
N VAL A 11 3.06 -1.42 3.62
CA VAL A 11 3.52 -2.63 2.94
C VAL A 11 3.82 -2.22 1.51
N MET A 12 5.08 -2.36 1.11
CA MET A 12 5.51 -1.94 -0.22
C MET A 12 5.81 -3.19 -1.05
N ILE A 13 5.03 -3.43 -2.08
CA ILE A 13 5.20 -4.61 -2.93
C ILE A 13 5.78 -4.15 -4.25
N GLU A 14 7.08 -4.32 -4.40
CA GLU A 14 7.81 -3.82 -5.55
C GLU A 14 9.04 -4.68 -5.76
N ASP A 15 9.17 -5.30 -6.93
CA ASP A 15 10.30 -6.21 -7.16
C ASP A 15 11.55 -5.51 -7.69
N ASP A 16 11.43 -4.30 -8.18
CA ASP A 16 12.59 -3.57 -8.70
C ASP A 16 13.22 -2.78 -7.58
N GLU A 17 14.48 -3.08 -7.29
CA GLU A 17 15.18 -2.47 -6.17
C GLU A 17 15.31 -0.96 -6.31
N GLY A 18 15.56 -0.48 -7.51
CA GLY A 18 15.69 0.95 -7.73
C GLY A 18 14.38 1.67 -7.52
N HIS A 19 13.29 1.08 -8.01
CA HIS A 19 11.98 1.67 -7.80
C HIS A 19 11.62 1.67 -6.31
N ALA A 20 11.96 0.58 -5.62
CA ALA A 20 11.66 0.50 -4.19
C ALA A 20 12.38 1.59 -3.42
N ARG A 21 13.65 1.82 -3.74
CA ARG A 21 14.40 2.87 -3.06
C ARG A 21 13.82 4.26 -3.33
N LEU A 22 13.39 4.49 -4.56
CA LEU A 22 12.80 5.78 -4.91
C LEU A 22 11.47 6.00 -4.18
N ILE A 23 10.66 4.96 -4.11
CA ILE A 23 9.40 5.04 -3.38
C ILE A 23 9.67 5.38 -1.93
N GLU A 24 10.59 4.65 -1.31
CA GLU A 24 10.88 4.87 0.10
C GLU A 24 11.39 6.29 0.33
N LYS A 25 12.28 6.75 -0.54
CA LYS A 25 12.81 8.09 -0.41
C LYS A 25 11.70 9.13 -0.45
N ASN A 26 10.76 8.98 -1.35
CA ASN A 26 9.69 9.95 -1.49
C ASN A 26 8.67 9.87 -0.37
N VAL A 27 8.46 8.68 0.17
CA VAL A 27 7.61 8.51 1.35
C VAL A 27 8.22 9.28 2.51
N ARG A 28 9.53 9.11 2.74
CA ARG A 28 10.20 9.81 3.83
C ARG A 28 10.23 11.32 3.61
N ARG A 29 10.43 11.72 2.37
CA ARG A 29 10.47 13.13 2.03
C ARG A 29 9.13 13.82 2.27
N ALA A 30 8.04 13.07 2.14
CA ALA A 30 6.72 13.61 2.40
C ALA A 30 6.41 13.71 3.89
N GLY A 31 7.36 13.35 4.73
CA GLY A 31 7.17 13.46 6.18
C GLY A 31 6.60 12.22 6.83
N VAL A 32 6.48 11.14 6.08
CA VAL A 32 5.91 9.92 6.59
C VAL A 32 7.04 9.05 7.12
N ASN A 33 7.04 8.80 8.41
CA ASN A 33 8.10 8.05 9.08
C ASN A 33 7.68 6.67 9.54
N ASN A 34 6.53 6.22 9.13
CA ASN A 34 6.01 4.91 9.52
C ASN A 34 6.88 3.78 8.97
N GLU A 35 6.84 2.67 9.62
CA GLU A 35 7.60 1.50 9.18
C GLU A 35 7.18 1.08 7.78
N ILE A 36 8.14 0.73 6.95
CA ILE A 36 7.89 0.21 5.61
C ILE A 36 8.38 -1.23 5.60
N VAL A 37 7.49 -2.16 5.29
CA VAL A 37 7.83 -3.57 5.18
C VAL A 37 7.85 -3.90 3.69
N PRO A 38 9.02 -4.19 3.12
CA PRO A 38 9.11 -4.40 1.67
C PRO A 38 8.92 -5.87 1.31
N PHE A 39 8.31 -6.10 0.16
CA PHE A 39 8.18 -7.42 -0.41
C PHE A 39 8.52 -7.33 -1.88
N THR A 40 9.22 -8.34 -2.39
CA THR A 40 9.60 -8.36 -3.79
C THR A 40 8.73 -9.28 -4.62
N ASN A 41 7.78 -9.96 -4.00
CA ASN A 41 6.86 -10.82 -4.73
C ASN A 41 5.49 -10.80 -4.07
N GLY A 42 4.50 -11.19 -4.83
CA GLY A 42 3.12 -11.07 -4.37
C GLY A 42 2.73 -12.09 -3.33
N LYS A 43 3.26 -13.31 -3.45
CA LYS A 43 2.84 -14.36 -2.53
C LYS A 43 3.23 -14.04 -1.09
N SER A 44 4.47 -13.61 -0.89
CA SER A 44 4.92 -13.28 0.46
C SER A 44 4.15 -12.10 1.03
N ALA A 45 3.86 -11.13 0.17
CA ALA A 45 3.10 -9.97 0.61
C ALA A 45 1.69 -10.35 1.02
N LEU A 46 1.04 -11.20 0.23
CA LEU A 46 -0.32 -11.62 0.57
C LEU A 46 -0.35 -12.42 1.86
N ASP A 47 0.63 -13.28 2.07
CA ASP A 47 0.68 -14.04 3.31
C ASP A 47 0.76 -13.09 4.50
N PHE A 48 1.52 -12.04 4.37
CA PHE A 48 1.64 -11.07 5.43
C PHE A 48 0.34 -10.28 5.62
N ILE A 49 -0.21 -9.78 4.52
CA ILE A 49 -1.40 -8.93 4.57
C ILE A 49 -2.62 -9.68 5.06
N LEU A 50 -2.80 -10.88 4.57
CA LEU A 50 -3.99 -11.64 4.94
C LEU A 50 -3.84 -12.30 6.31
N GLY A 51 -2.69 -12.19 6.91
CA GLY A 51 -2.46 -12.79 8.21
C GLY A 51 -2.52 -14.25 8.14
N ALA A 52 -2.16 -14.74 7.01
CA ALA A 52 -2.25 -16.13 6.82
C ALA A 52 -1.36 -16.82 7.71
N ASP A 53 -0.60 -16.15 8.34
CA ASP A 53 0.14 -16.77 9.22
C ASP A 53 -0.77 -17.23 10.17
N ARG A 54 -0.70 -18.11 10.51
CA ARG A 54 -1.51 -18.72 11.29
C ARG A 54 -1.65 -18.20 12.64
N SER A 55 -0.84 -17.40 13.13
CA SER A 55 -1.03 -16.90 14.46
C SER A 55 -2.25 -16.01 14.44
N GLY A 56 -2.47 -15.35 13.33
CA GLY A 56 -3.64 -14.53 13.20
C GLY A 56 -3.69 -13.35 14.09
N GLU A 57 -2.86 -13.29 15.08
CA GLU A 57 -3.01 -12.21 16.00
C GLU A 57 -2.32 -10.97 15.56
N VAL A 58 -1.33 -11.08 14.77
CA VAL A 58 -0.59 -9.92 14.38
C VAL A 58 -1.36 -8.99 13.49
N SER A 59 -1.92 -9.49 12.45
CA SER A 59 -2.53 -8.62 11.49
C SER A 59 -3.84 -8.04 11.92
N ARG A 60 -4.50 -8.64 12.89
CA ARG A 60 -5.74 -8.09 13.28
C ARG A 60 -5.63 -6.73 13.87
N ASP A 61 -4.55 -6.45 14.55
CA ASP A 61 -4.39 -5.20 15.23
C ASP A 61 -3.55 -4.20 14.49
N ARG A 62 -3.25 -4.49 13.21
CA ARG A 62 -2.43 -3.58 12.44
C ARG A 62 -3.25 -2.83 11.43
N TYR A 63 -2.89 -1.57 11.25
CA TYR A 63 -3.43 -0.81 10.14
C TYR A 63 -2.37 -0.80 9.07
N LEU A 64 -2.73 -1.23 7.87
CA LEU A 64 -1.78 -1.32 6.78
C LEU A 64 -2.18 -0.38 5.65
N LEU A 65 -1.17 0.23 5.04
CA LEU A 65 -1.33 0.94 3.79
C LEU A 65 -0.51 0.15 2.77
N VAL A 66 -1.11 -0.26 1.68
CA VAL A 66 -0.43 -1.10 0.70
C VAL A 66 -0.04 -0.28 -0.52
N LEU A 67 1.25 -0.28 -0.85
CA LEU A 67 1.75 0.29 -2.08
C LEU A 67 2.03 -0.90 -2.99
N LEU A 68 1.30 -1.00 -4.09
CA LEU A 68 1.27 -2.21 -4.89
C LEU A 68 1.66 -1.96 -6.34
N ASP A 69 2.75 -2.57 -6.77
CA ASP A 69 3.13 -2.55 -8.18
C ASP A 69 2.28 -3.60 -8.90
N LEU A 70 1.79 -3.26 -10.07
CA LEU A 70 0.99 -4.20 -10.83
C LEU A 70 1.82 -5.26 -11.53
N ASN A 71 3.10 -4.98 -11.79
CA ASN A 71 3.94 -5.94 -12.51
C ASN A 71 4.88 -6.66 -11.57
N LEU A 72 4.46 -7.78 -11.07
CA LEU A 72 5.27 -8.58 -10.14
C LEU A 72 5.70 -9.88 -10.81
N PRO A 73 6.78 -10.48 -10.33
CA PRO A 73 7.32 -11.67 -11.01
C PRO A 73 6.46 -12.92 -10.87
N ASP A 74 5.75 -13.06 -9.77
CA ASP A 74 5.03 -14.32 -9.50
C ASP A 74 3.53 -14.20 -9.69
N THR A 75 2.98 -13.01 -9.74
CA THR A 75 1.55 -12.89 -9.88
C THR A 75 1.22 -11.48 -10.35
N SER A 76 0.02 -11.29 -10.82
CA SER A 76 -0.43 -9.97 -11.24
C SER A 76 -0.81 -9.16 -10.03
N GLY A 77 -0.43 -7.88 -10.02
CA GLY A 77 -0.86 -7.01 -8.94
C GLY A 77 -2.37 -6.88 -8.87
N ILE A 78 -3.05 -7.03 -10.00
CA ILE A 78 -4.51 -6.98 -10.01
C ILE A 78 -5.08 -8.13 -9.20
N ASP A 79 -4.46 -9.32 -9.30
CA ASP A 79 -4.93 -10.46 -8.51
C ASP A 79 -4.73 -10.20 -7.03
N ILE A 80 -3.62 -9.54 -6.67
CA ILE A 80 -3.38 -9.20 -5.28
C ILE A 80 -4.43 -8.23 -4.78
N LEU A 81 -4.73 -7.21 -5.58
CA LEU A 81 -5.74 -6.23 -5.23
C LEU A 81 -7.09 -6.91 -5.02
N GLU A 82 -7.44 -7.82 -5.92
CA GLU A 82 -8.69 -8.56 -5.80
C GLU A 82 -8.76 -9.31 -4.48
N GLN A 83 -7.69 -9.96 -4.10
CA GLN A 83 -7.68 -10.74 -2.87
C GLN A 83 -7.76 -9.86 -1.63
N ILE A 84 -7.08 -8.72 -1.65
CA ILE A 84 -7.15 -7.81 -0.51
C ILE A 84 -8.56 -7.26 -0.37
N LYS A 85 -9.14 -6.81 -1.47
CA LYS A 85 -10.46 -6.18 -1.41
C LYS A 85 -11.60 -7.18 -1.29
N GLY A 86 -11.33 -8.43 -1.58
CA GLY A 86 -12.34 -9.46 -1.45
C GLY A 86 -12.37 -10.13 -0.09
N ASN A 87 -11.49 -9.75 0.81
CA ASN A 87 -11.42 -10.37 2.13
C ASN A 87 -12.02 -9.45 3.17
N GLU A 88 -12.89 -9.96 3.99
CA GLU A 88 -13.58 -9.16 5.00
C GLU A 88 -12.65 -8.42 5.94
N HIS A 89 -11.50 -9.00 6.25
CA HIS A 89 -10.59 -8.41 7.20
C HIS A 89 -9.64 -7.39 6.59
N THR A 90 -9.51 -7.37 5.27
CA THR A 90 -8.54 -6.49 4.63
C THR A 90 -9.15 -5.52 3.62
N LYS A 91 -10.42 -5.67 3.31
CA LYS A 91 -11.02 -4.87 2.23
C LYS A 91 -10.99 -3.37 2.48
N ARG A 92 -10.86 -2.96 3.72
CA ARG A 92 -10.82 -1.53 4.03
C ARG A 92 -9.43 -0.94 4.04
N MET A 93 -8.41 -1.76 3.86
CA MET A 93 -7.06 -1.25 3.80
C MET A 93 -6.89 -0.38 2.57
N PRO A 94 -6.29 0.81 2.72
CA PRO A 94 -6.03 1.63 1.54
C PRO A 94 -4.97 0.97 0.67
N VAL A 95 -5.19 0.97 -0.63
CA VAL A 95 -4.24 0.40 -1.58
C VAL A 95 -3.93 1.48 -2.62
N VAL A 96 -2.64 1.79 -2.75
CA VAL A 96 -2.14 2.72 -3.74
C VAL A 96 -1.47 1.90 -4.83
N ILE A 97 -1.96 2.02 -6.05
CA ILE A 97 -1.38 1.27 -7.17
C ILE A 97 -0.23 2.06 -7.77
N LEU A 98 0.88 1.38 -8.00
CA LEU A 98 2.05 1.98 -8.63
C LEU A 98 2.34 1.20 -9.89
N THR A 99 2.39 1.86 -11.03
CA THR A 99 2.60 1.13 -12.27
C THR A 99 3.09 2.04 -13.38
N THR A 100 3.69 1.43 -14.40
CA THR A 100 4.13 2.18 -15.56
C THR A 100 3.04 2.28 -16.61
N THR A 101 1.94 1.55 -16.45
CA THR A 101 0.92 1.56 -17.49
C THR A 101 0.08 2.83 -17.46
N ASP A 102 -0.36 3.27 -18.61
CA ASP A 102 -1.31 4.36 -18.70
C ASP A 102 -2.56 3.87 -19.44
N ASP A 103 -2.75 2.56 -19.52
CA ASP A 103 -3.94 2.00 -20.17
C ASP A 103 -5.14 2.31 -19.31
N GLU A 104 -6.05 3.10 -19.85
CA GLU A 104 -7.21 3.55 -19.08
C GLU A 104 -8.10 2.41 -18.62
N ARG A 105 -8.17 1.34 -19.38
CA ARG A 105 -8.98 0.21 -18.97
C ARG A 105 -8.41 -0.49 -17.76
N GLU A 106 -7.10 -0.59 -17.71
CA GLU A 106 -6.46 -1.21 -16.56
C GLU A 106 -6.59 -0.33 -15.33
N ILE A 107 -6.43 0.96 -15.51
CA ILE A 107 -6.60 1.91 -14.41
C ILE A 107 -8.03 1.83 -13.88
N GLN A 108 -9.00 1.83 -14.79
CA GLN A 108 -10.40 1.76 -14.39
C GLN A 108 -10.69 0.46 -13.65
N ARG A 109 -10.10 -0.63 -14.12
CA ARG A 109 -10.30 -1.91 -13.47
C ARG A 109 -9.78 -1.88 -12.03
N CYS A 110 -8.64 -1.24 -11.82
CA CYS A 110 -8.11 -1.13 -10.47
C CYS A 110 -9.06 -0.37 -9.56
N TYR A 111 -9.61 0.73 -10.04
CA TYR A 111 -10.56 1.48 -9.22
C TYR A 111 -11.84 0.69 -8.99
N ASP A 112 -12.30 -0.03 -10.00
CA ASP A 112 -13.49 -0.85 -9.84
C ASP A 112 -13.30 -1.94 -8.80
N LEU A 113 -12.06 -2.42 -8.66
CA LEU A 113 -11.75 -3.44 -7.67
C LEU A 113 -11.50 -2.86 -6.29
N GLY A 114 -11.50 -1.55 -6.17
CA GLY A 114 -11.40 -0.92 -4.86
C GLY A 114 -10.10 -0.20 -4.56
N ALA A 115 -9.21 -0.04 -5.56
CA ALA A 115 -7.99 0.71 -5.33
C ALA A 115 -8.35 2.14 -4.94
N ASN A 116 -7.58 2.69 -4.02
CA ASN A 116 -7.86 4.02 -3.50
C ASN A 116 -7.20 5.12 -4.31
N VAL A 117 -5.99 4.88 -4.77
CA VAL A 117 -5.25 5.87 -5.55
C VAL A 117 -4.36 5.14 -6.54
N TYR A 118 -4.01 5.81 -7.61
CA TYR A 118 -3.19 5.25 -8.67
C TYR A 118 -2.07 6.25 -8.95
N ILE A 119 -0.85 5.78 -9.02
CA ILE A 119 0.29 6.63 -9.33
C ILE A 119 1.07 6.00 -10.48
N THR A 120 1.32 6.78 -11.51
CA THR A 120 2.12 6.31 -12.64
C THR A 120 3.60 6.50 -12.30
N LYS A 121 4.39 5.48 -12.51
CA LYS A 121 5.83 5.56 -12.30
C LYS A 121 6.46 6.40 -13.39
N PRO A 122 7.55 7.09 -13.09
CA PRO A 122 8.30 7.03 -11.84
C PRO A 122 7.60 7.80 -10.73
N VAL A 123 7.69 7.29 -9.52
CA VAL A 123 7.03 7.92 -8.40
C VAL A 123 7.91 9.05 -7.90
N ASP A 124 7.46 10.28 -8.13
CA ASP A 124 8.22 11.43 -7.66
C ASP A 124 7.56 11.98 -6.40
N TYR A 125 8.19 12.96 -5.83
CA TYR A 125 7.71 13.53 -4.57
C TYR A 125 6.31 14.13 -4.74
N GLU A 126 6.12 14.90 -5.79
CA GLU A 126 4.84 15.58 -5.96
C GLU A 126 3.70 14.61 -6.22
N GLY A 127 3.96 13.57 -7.01
CA GLY A 127 2.94 12.57 -7.27
C GLY A 127 2.54 11.84 -6.01
N PHE A 128 3.53 11.49 -5.19
CA PHE A 128 3.24 10.80 -3.96
C PHE A 128 2.50 11.69 -2.98
N ALA A 129 2.93 12.95 -2.86
CA ALA A 129 2.28 13.88 -1.95
C ALA A 129 0.83 14.12 -2.37
N HIS A 130 0.57 14.20 -3.67
CA HIS A 130 -0.78 14.36 -4.17
C HIS A 130 -1.64 13.15 -3.79
N ALA A 131 -1.08 11.96 -3.94
CA ALA A 131 -1.81 10.74 -3.61
C ALA A 131 -2.16 10.71 -2.12
N ILE A 132 -1.23 11.12 -1.27
CA ILE A 132 -1.48 11.16 0.15
C ILE A 132 -2.63 12.11 0.46
N ARG A 133 -2.65 13.27 -0.19
CA ARG A 133 -3.72 14.22 0.03
C ARG A 133 -5.06 13.65 -0.41
N GLN A 134 -5.08 12.90 -1.49
CA GLN A 134 -6.31 12.29 -1.95
C GLN A 134 -6.83 11.23 -0.99
N LEU A 135 -5.95 10.60 -0.26
CA LEU A 135 -6.37 9.61 0.71
C LEU A 135 -7.00 10.24 1.94
N GLY A 136 -6.76 11.52 2.18
CA GLY A 136 -7.36 12.21 3.29
C GLY A 136 -7.24 11.51 4.61
N LEU A 137 -8.02 10.48 4.79
CA LEU A 137 -8.00 9.69 6.00
C LEU A 137 -6.63 9.13 6.30
N PHE A 138 -5.83 8.91 5.30
CA PHE A 138 -4.50 8.40 5.46
C PHE A 138 -3.69 9.32 6.34
N PHE A 139 -3.80 10.61 6.13
CA PHE A 139 -3.10 11.56 6.95
C PHE A 139 -3.55 11.48 8.38
N ALA A 140 -4.84 11.42 8.60
CA ALA A 140 -5.37 11.35 9.95
C ALA A 140 -4.85 10.11 10.67
N VAL A 141 -4.72 9.01 9.96
CA VAL A 141 -4.27 7.77 10.58
C VAL A 141 -2.77 7.76 10.78
N ILE A 142 -2.03 8.25 9.81
CA ILE A 142 -0.59 8.24 9.90
C ILE A 142 -0.08 9.26 10.88
N GLN A 143 -0.75 10.38 10.93
CA GLN A 143 -0.25 11.39 11.73
C GLN A 143 -0.58 11.32 13.12
N ILE A 144 -1.40 10.68 13.51
CA ILE A 144 -1.74 10.54 14.71
C ILE A 144 -1.16 10.83 15.58
N PRO A 145 -0.96 11.11 16.12
CA PRO A 145 -0.92 10.98 17.21
C PRO A 145 -1.98 11.68 17.68
N GLN A 146 -2.60 11.78 17.85
CA GLN A 146 -3.47 12.28 18.16
C GLN A 146 -3.81 12.32 19.22
N GLN A 147 -3.94 12.62 19.44
CA GLN A 147 -4.12 12.79 20.26
C GLN A 147 -4.48 12.53 20.69
#